data_9e15d4ff216b06dfbb6eca161f23fbda
#
_entry.id   9e15d4ff216b06dfbb6eca161f23fbda
#
_cell.length_a   1.000
_cell.length_b   1.000
_cell.length_c   1.000
_cell.angle_alpha   90.00
_cell.angle_beta   90.00
_cell.angle_gamma   90.00
#
_symmetry.space_group_name_H-M   'P 1'
#
loop_
_entity.id
_entity.type
_entity.pdbx_description
1 polymer ?
#
loop_
_entity_poly.entity_id
_entity_poly.type
_entity_poly.pdbx_seq_one_letter_code
_entity_poly.pdbx_strand_id
1 'polypeptide(L)'
;IKKFSPRYNIRLKDDKSFPLIKITNDQFPRLTRFRNDFRKDDRVFGPFTSALKTDKVIKILQKSFKLRSCTDLEFKNRKRPCLLFDLKQCTAPCVSKVSKKEYDSQVNDTLKFFQGNQKGIFNKLEKQMLVFSQNQNYEKAAEMRDSLQSLNYIIREEIKISSQDTNYDYVHINNKDYLSLFIGFVRYGRYLGGNLIYFSEKIEEDLDISSLLIQFYIKSFRPKKIILSKKINGYDQLKSIMIE
;
A
#
# COMPACT_ATOMS: atom_id res chain seq x y z
N ILE A 1 2.26 18.51 -17.00
CA ILE A 1 2.33 19.88 -16.46
C ILE A 1 3.64 20.54 -16.89
N LYS A 2 4.84 20.01 -16.57
CA LYS A 2 6.13 20.61 -16.97
C LYS A 2 6.34 20.73 -18.48
N LYS A 3 5.70 19.92 -19.33
CA LYS A 3 5.85 19.94 -20.79
C LYS A 3 4.80 20.77 -21.52
N PHE A 4 3.64 21.00 -20.91
CA PHE A 4 2.49 21.64 -21.58
C PHE A 4 1.95 22.87 -20.85
N SER A 5 2.57 23.30 -19.74
CA SER A 5 2.21 24.51 -18.95
C SER A 5 0.73 24.89 -19.14
N PRO A 6 -0.23 24.11 -18.63
CA PRO A 6 -1.63 24.37 -18.89
C PRO A 6 -1.98 25.77 -18.41
N ARG A 7 -2.84 26.45 -19.17
CA ARG A 7 -3.26 27.85 -18.92
C ARG A 7 -3.83 28.06 -17.52
N TYR A 8 -4.31 26.99 -16.90
CA TYR A 8 -4.80 26.93 -15.52
C TYR A 8 -3.80 26.16 -14.66
N ASN A 9 -3.10 26.91 -13.82
CA ASN A 9 -2.08 26.33 -12.91
C ASN A 9 -2.78 25.69 -11.71
N ILE A 10 -2.92 24.37 -11.73
CA ILE A 10 -3.39 23.61 -10.57
C ILE A 10 -2.29 23.70 -9.52
N ARG A 11 -2.43 24.58 -8.55
CA ARG A 11 -1.59 24.57 -7.34
C ARG A 11 -1.92 23.32 -6.52
N LEU A 12 -1.40 22.17 -6.93
CA LEU A 12 -1.24 21.04 -6.06
C LEU A 12 -0.18 21.44 -5.02
N LYS A 13 -0.59 21.85 -3.84
CA LYS A 13 0.33 22.18 -2.73
C LYS A 13 1.22 20.97 -2.36
N ASP A 14 0.84 19.77 -2.75
CA ASP A 14 1.63 18.55 -2.61
C ASP A 14 1.58 17.77 -3.94
N ASP A 15 2.60 17.95 -4.77
CA ASP A 15 2.79 17.26 -6.07
C ASP A 15 3.22 15.79 -5.87
N LYS A 16 3.21 15.31 -4.63
CA LYS A 16 3.64 13.96 -4.26
C LYS A 16 2.44 13.03 -4.20
N SER A 17 2.40 12.06 -5.10
CA SER A 17 1.46 10.94 -4.97
C SER A 17 1.58 10.25 -3.62
N PHE A 18 0.48 9.64 -3.16
CA PHE A 18 0.49 8.87 -1.93
C PHE A 18 1.51 7.73 -1.98
N PRO A 19 2.21 7.46 -0.89
CA PRO A 19 3.13 6.34 -0.83
C PRO A 19 2.37 5.01 -0.87
N LEU A 20 2.95 4.07 -1.58
CA LEU A 20 2.50 2.71 -1.75
C LEU A 20 3.54 1.74 -1.20
N ILE A 21 3.13 0.54 -0.84
CA ILE A 21 4.02 -0.58 -0.50
C ILE A 21 4.02 -1.55 -1.67
N LYS A 22 5.21 -1.94 -2.11
CA LYS A 22 5.41 -2.93 -3.16
C LYS A 22 6.13 -4.15 -2.58
N ILE A 23 5.69 -5.33 -2.97
CA ILE A 23 6.46 -6.57 -2.81
C ILE A 23 7.23 -6.79 -4.12
N THR A 24 8.56 -6.83 -4.03
CA THR A 24 9.42 -7.02 -5.20
C THR A 24 9.26 -8.42 -5.80
N ASN A 25 9.54 -8.55 -7.11
CA ASN A 25 9.42 -9.83 -7.85
C ASN A 25 10.75 -10.61 -7.90
N ASP A 26 11.63 -10.41 -6.91
CA ASP A 26 12.91 -11.11 -6.83
C ASP A 26 12.75 -12.55 -6.34
N GLN A 27 13.83 -13.34 -6.46
CA GLN A 27 13.88 -14.70 -5.89
C GLN A 27 13.52 -14.71 -4.40
N PHE A 28 13.98 -13.71 -3.63
CA PHE A 28 13.61 -13.46 -2.24
C PHE A 28 12.98 -12.08 -2.12
N PRO A 29 11.65 -11.95 -2.27
CA PRO A 29 10.96 -10.67 -2.28
C PRO A 29 11.15 -9.87 -0.98
N ARG A 30 11.10 -8.55 -1.10
CA ARG A 30 11.11 -7.62 0.05
C ARG A 30 10.01 -6.58 -0.07
N LEU A 31 9.65 -5.97 1.05
CA LEU A 31 8.74 -4.83 1.06
C LEU A 31 9.52 -3.54 0.83
N THR A 32 9.04 -2.72 -0.09
CA THR A 32 9.61 -1.39 -0.37
C THR A 32 8.51 -0.35 -0.48
N ARG A 33 8.81 0.85 -0.01
CA ARG A 33 7.95 2.02 -0.30
C ARG A 33 8.31 2.55 -1.68
N PHE A 34 7.28 2.90 -2.45
CA PHE A 34 7.48 3.55 -3.73
C PHE A 34 6.37 4.56 -4.04
N ARG A 35 6.52 5.31 -5.11
CA ARG A 35 5.55 6.28 -5.64
C ARG A 35 5.63 6.26 -7.16
N ASN A 36 4.49 6.33 -7.81
CA ASN A 36 4.32 6.61 -9.25
C ASN A 36 4.82 5.61 -10.30
N ASP A 37 5.56 4.57 -9.96
CA ASP A 37 6.17 3.70 -10.98
C ASP A 37 5.84 2.23 -10.67
N PHE A 38 4.66 1.79 -11.06
CA PHE A 38 4.29 0.37 -10.94
C PHE A 38 4.02 -0.24 -12.31
N ARG A 39 4.51 -1.46 -12.47
CA ARG A 39 4.22 -2.30 -13.63
C ARG A 39 2.94 -3.08 -13.37
N LYS A 40 2.24 -3.52 -14.43
CA LYS A 40 0.97 -4.27 -14.36
C LYS A 40 1.05 -5.50 -13.43
N ASP A 41 2.22 -6.12 -13.32
CA ASP A 41 2.48 -7.32 -12.52
C ASP A 41 2.98 -7.04 -11.09
N ASP A 42 3.12 -5.78 -10.71
CA ASP A 42 3.61 -5.41 -9.39
C ASP A 42 2.54 -5.69 -8.31
N ARG A 43 2.95 -6.36 -7.24
CA ARG A 43 2.10 -6.58 -6.06
C ARG A 43 2.17 -5.34 -5.17
N VAL A 44 1.16 -4.46 -5.33
CA VAL A 44 1.14 -3.13 -4.74
C VAL A 44 0.00 -3.00 -3.75
N PHE A 45 0.25 -2.33 -2.62
CA PHE A 45 -0.70 -2.12 -1.53
C PHE A 45 -0.70 -0.66 -1.08
N GLY A 46 -1.85 -0.15 -0.69
CA GLY A 46 -2.06 1.23 -0.31
C GLY A 46 -3.18 1.87 -1.14
N PRO A 47 -3.28 3.18 -1.25
CA PRO A 47 -2.32 4.19 -0.78
C PRO A 47 -2.33 4.40 0.74
N PHE A 48 -1.18 4.83 1.27
CA PHE A 48 -1.03 5.23 2.68
C PHE A 48 -1.01 6.74 2.82
N THR A 49 -1.42 7.25 3.98
CA THR A 49 -1.59 8.71 4.19
C THR A 49 -0.27 9.46 4.29
N SER A 50 0.81 8.83 4.72
CA SER A 50 2.13 9.48 4.80
C SER A 50 3.29 8.50 4.62
N ALA A 51 4.44 9.03 4.15
CA ALA A 51 5.66 8.24 3.98
C ALA A 51 6.18 7.65 5.31
N LEU A 52 6.14 8.43 6.39
CA LEU A 52 6.57 7.96 7.72
C LEU A 52 5.73 6.81 8.22
N LYS A 53 4.41 6.89 8.06
CA LYS A 53 3.50 5.81 8.42
C LYS A 53 3.74 4.57 7.57
N THR A 54 3.94 4.74 6.26
CA THR A 54 4.26 3.64 5.34
C THR A 54 5.54 2.92 5.75
N ASP A 55 6.61 3.67 6.08
CA ASP A 55 7.86 3.10 6.53
C ASP A 55 7.71 2.34 7.86
N LYS A 56 6.88 2.87 8.78
CA LYS A 56 6.54 2.18 10.03
C LYS A 56 5.81 0.86 9.77
N VAL A 57 4.82 0.86 8.88
CA VAL A 57 4.08 -0.35 8.49
C VAL A 57 5.04 -1.38 7.87
N ILE A 58 5.90 -0.96 6.95
CA ILE A 58 6.91 -1.84 6.33
C ILE A 58 7.80 -2.48 7.39
N LYS A 59 8.35 -1.70 8.32
CA LYS A 59 9.20 -2.20 9.41
C LYS A 59 8.49 -3.24 10.29
N ILE A 60 7.22 -2.96 10.65
CA ILE A 60 6.43 -3.89 11.47
C ILE A 60 6.19 -5.20 10.70
N LEU A 61 5.80 -5.13 9.43
CA LEU A 61 5.54 -6.32 8.61
C LEU A 61 6.83 -7.12 8.38
N GLN A 62 7.95 -6.44 8.07
CA GLN A 62 9.25 -7.10 7.93
C GLN A 62 9.64 -7.86 9.19
N LYS A 63 9.48 -7.25 10.37
CA LYS A 63 9.76 -7.88 11.66
C LYS A 63 8.81 -9.05 11.93
N SER A 64 7.49 -8.86 11.78
CA SER A 64 6.48 -9.87 12.12
C SER A 64 6.54 -11.10 11.21
N PHE A 65 6.82 -10.91 9.91
CA PHE A 65 6.95 -11.99 8.92
C PHE A 65 8.40 -12.38 8.64
N LYS A 66 9.37 -11.79 9.34
CA LYS A 66 10.82 -12.07 9.24
C LYS A 66 11.36 -11.91 7.82
N LEU A 67 10.83 -10.94 7.05
CA LEU A 67 11.25 -10.66 5.69
C LEU A 67 12.57 -9.87 5.65
N ARG A 68 13.36 -10.08 4.59
CA ARG A 68 14.56 -9.29 4.38
C ARG A 68 14.24 -7.80 4.15
N SER A 69 15.06 -6.92 4.70
CA SER A 69 14.99 -5.47 4.48
C SER A 69 16.14 -4.93 3.61
N CYS A 70 17.22 -5.73 3.46
CA CYS A 70 18.41 -5.34 2.72
C CYS A 70 18.14 -5.12 1.22
N THR A 71 18.91 -4.24 0.61
CA THR A 71 18.91 -4.01 -0.85
C THR A 71 19.44 -5.23 -1.61
N ASP A 72 19.19 -5.30 -2.92
CA ASP A 72 19.62 -6.46 -3.71
C ASP A 72 21.14 -6.53 -3.84
N LEU A 73 21.81 -5.37 -3.83
CA LEU A 73 23.27 -5.28 -3.81
C LEU A 73 23.82 -5.83 -2.48
N GLU A 74 23.27 -5.40 -1.35
CA GLU A 74 23.67 -5.92 -0.04
C GLU A 74 23.37 -7.41 0.09
N PHE A 75 22.23 -7.87 -0.45
CA PHE A 75 21.85 -9.27 -0.43
C PHE A 75 22.86 -10.15 -1.15
N LYS A 76 23.26 -9.77 -2.36
CA LYS A 76 24.23 -10.53 -3.19
C LYS A 76 25.63 -10.57 -2.60
N ASN A 77 26.06 -9.47 -1.94
CA ASN A 77 27.42 -9.32 -1.44
C ASN A 77 27.62 -9.90 -0.02
N ARG A 78 26.56 -10.40 0.64
CA ARG A 78 26.67 -10.89 2.01
C ARG A 78 27.29 -12.28 2.09
N LYS A 79 28.30 -12.39 2.93
CA LYS A 79 28.95 -13.66 3.26
C LYS A 79 28.57 -14.22 4.64
N ARG A 80 27.95 -13.38 5.50
CA ARG A 80 27.48 -13.75 6.85
C ARG A 80 26.12 -13.11 7.14
N PRO A 81 25.32 -13.70 8.06
CA PRO A 81 24.07 -13.08 8.50
C PRO A 81 24.30 -11.68 9.04
N CYS A 82 23.30 -10.81 8.93
CA CYS A 82 23.33 -9.49 9.54
C CYS A 82 22.66 -9.51 10.92
N LEU A 83 22.83 -8.42 11.68
CA LEU A 83 22.25 -8.25 13.01
C LEU A 83 20.75 -8.57 13.08
N LEU A 84 19.98 -8.33 12.00
CA LEU A 84 18.54 -8.65 11.97
C LEU A 84 18.26 -10.15 12.06
N PHE A 85 19.19 -10.99 11.67
CA PHE A 85 19.08 -12.44 11.88
C PHE A 85 19.27 -12.79 13.36
N ASP A 86 20.28 -12.23 13.99
CA ASP A 86 20.54 -12.45 15.42
C ASP A 86 19.40 -11.91 16.29
N LEU A 87 18.80 -10.77 15.88
CA LEU A 87 17.59 -10.21 16.49
C LEU A 87 16.29 -10.95 16.12
N LYS A 88 16.38 -12.08 15.37
CA LYS A 88 15.25 -12.88 14.90
C LYS A 88 14.20 -12.11 14.07
N GLN A 89 14.61 -11.02 13.43
CA GLN A 89 13.77 -10.17 12.59
C GLN A 89 13.89 -10.48 11.10
N CYS A 90 14.82 -11.34 10.70
CA CYS A 90 15.04 -11.83 9.34
C CYS A 90 15.50 -13.28 9.39
N THR A 91 15.11 -14.07 8.39
CA THR A 91 15.51 -15.49 8.27
C THR A 91 16.83 -15.70 7.53
N ALA A 92 17.54 -14.61 7.18
CA ALA A 92 18.84 -14.59 6.47
C ALA A 92 18.87 -15.43 5.17
N PRO A 93 17.97 -15.19 4.21
CA PRO A 93 17.99 -15.88 2.93
C PRO A 93 19.26 -15.58 2.11
N CYS A 94 19.96 -14.48 2.41
CA CYS A 94 21.20 -14.08 1.73
C CYS A 94 22.38 -15.03 1.95
N VAL A 95 22.32 -15.84 3.00
CA VAL A 95 23.34 -16.85 3.34
C VAL A 95 22.71 -18.25 3.50
N SER A 96 21.59 -18.47 2.85
CA SER A 96 20.90 -19.77 2.76
C SER A 96 20.51 -20.39 4.11
N LYS A 97 20.25 -19.55 5.15
CA LYS A 97 19.77 -20.03 6.46
C LYS A 97 18.28 -20.41 6.43
N VAL A 98 17.56 -20.08 5.38
CA VAL A 98 16.17 -20.43 5.15
C VAL A 98 16.00 -20.97 3.72
N SER A 99 15.17 -21.97 3.55
CA SER A 99 14.85 -22.49 2.22
C SER A 99 13.94 -21.52 1.45
N LYS A 100 13.97 -21.59 0.12
CA LYS A 100 13.09 -20.79 -0.74
C LYS A 100 11.62 -21.02 -0.40
N LYS A 101 11.22 -22.29 -0.19
CA LYS A 101 9.84 -22.67 0.16
C LYS A 101 9.36 -22.05 1.47
N GLU A 102 10.20 -22.03 2.49
CA GLU A 102 9.87 -21.41 3.79
C GLU A 102 9.77 -19.88 3.66
N TYR A 103 10.70 -19.26 2.91
CA TYR A 103 10.64 -17.82 2.68
C TYR A 103 9.40 -17.42 1.87
N ASP A 104 9.01 -18.20 0.86
CA ASP A 104 7.78 -17.97 0.09
C ASP A 104 6.53 -18.11 0.97
N SER A 105 6.54 -19.00 1.98
CA SER A 105 5.46 -19.05 2.96
C SER A 105 5.34 -17.75 3.77
N GLN A 106 6.47 -17.13 4.17
CA GLN A 106 6.48 -15.83 4.87
C GLN A 106 5.94 -14.71 3.98
N VAL A 107 6.33 -14.70 2.71
CA VAL A 107 5.82 -13.75 1.71
C VAL A 107 4.31 -13.93 1.50
N ASN A 108 3.85 -15.19 1.40
CA ASN A 108 2.42 -15.49 1.24
C ASN A 108 1.59 -15.09 2.46
N ASP A 109 2.11 -15.26 3.67
CA ASP A 109 1.44 -14.78 4.88
C ASP A 109 1.32 -13.25 4.87
N THR A 110 2.34 -12.55 4.39
CA THR A 110 2.30 -11.09 4.21
C THR A 110 1.27 -10.68 3.15
N LEU A 111 1.19 -11.40 2.04
CA LEU A 111 0.17 -11.17 1.00
C LEU A 111 -1.24 -11.37 1.55
N LYS A 112 -1.47 -12.46 2.27
CA LYS A 112 -2.76 -12.76 2.91
C LYS A 112 -3.17 -11.67 3.91
N PHE A 113 -2.20 -11.11 4.64
CA PHE A 113 -2.44 -9.99 5.55
C PHE A 113 -2.99 -8.77 4.80
N PHE A 114 -2.36 -8.38 3.69
CA PHE A 114 -2.84 -7.29 2.86
C PHE A 114 -4.17 -7.58 2.13
N GLN A 115 -4.45 -8.84 1.82
CA GLN A 115 -5.70 -9.28 1.18
C GLN A 115 -6.88 -9.41 2.15
N GLY A 116 -6.69 -9.13 3.43
CA GLY A 116 -7.76 -9.13 4.44
C GLY A 116 -7.93 -10.46 5.18
N ASN A 117 -7.14 -11.48 4.90
CA ASN A 117 -7.18 -12.75 5.64
C ASN A 117 -6.38 -12.67 6.96
N GLN A 118 -6.74 -11.69 7.79
CA GLN A 118 -6.07 -11.42 9.05
C GLN A 118 -6.40 -12.47 10.10
N LYS A 119 -7.66 -12.93 10.17
CA LYS A 119 -8.08 -13.95 11.13
C LYS A 119 -7.22 -15.20 11.05
N GLY A 120 -6.93 -15.68 9.81
CA GLY A 120 -6.07 -16.85 9.63
C GLY A 120 -4.65 -16.66 10.15
N ILE A 121 -4.08 -15.46 9.95
CA ILE A 121 -2.74 -15.11 10.43
C ILE A 121 -2.72 -14.99 11.95
N PHE A 122 -3.70 -14.30 12.54
CA PHE A 122 -3.81 -14.17 13.99
C PHE A 122 -3.95 -15.53 14.67
N ASN A 123 -4.87 -16.37 14.19
CA ASN A 123 -5.05 -17.72 14.71
C ASN A 123 -3.77 -18.56 14.61
N LYS A 124 -2.99 -18.41 13.52
CA LYS A 124 -1.70 -19.10 13.35
C LYS A 124 -0.68 -18.64 14.40
N LEU A 125 -0.54 -17.33 14.59
CA LEU A 125 0.41 -16.75 15.56
C LEU A 125 -0.01 -17.08 17.01
N GLU A 126 -1.31 -17.02 17.33
CA GLU A 126 -1.84 -17.39 18.64
C GLU A 126 -1.57 -18.87 18.98
N LYS A 127 -1.84 -19.76 18.02
CA LYS A 127 -1.53 -21.19 18.18
C LYS A 127 -0.03 -21.42 18.42
N GLN A 128 0.82 -20.76 17.64
CA GLN A 128 2.28 -20.86 17.83
C GLN A 128 2.72 -20.31 19.19
N MET A 129 2.15 -19.20 19.62
CA MET A 129 2.42 -18.62 20.94
C MET A 129 2.08 -19.60 22.06
N LEU A 130 0.89 -20.22 21.99
CA LEU A 130 0.46 -21.22 22.99
C LEU A 130 1.38 -22.44 23.02
N VAL A 131 1.72 -22.99 21.84
CA VAL A 131 2.65 -24.14 21.75
C VAL A 131 4.02 -23.81 22.34
N PHE A 132 4.58 -22.62 22.04
CA PHE A 132 5.85 -22.21 22.62
C PHE A 132 5.75 -22.00 24.13
N SER A 133 4.64 -21.45 24.63
CA SER A 133 4.40 -21.28 26.06
C SER A 133 4.30 -22.63 26.78
N GLN A 134 3.55 -23.59 26.24
CA GLN A 134 3.45 -24.96 26.81
C GLN A 134 4.80 -25.68 26.87
N ASN A 135 5.64 -25.46 25.85
CA ASN A 135 7.01 -26.00 25.81
C ASN A 135 8.03 -25.16 26.61
N GLN A 136 7.56 -24.25 27.46
CA GLN A 136 8.39 -23.35 28.29
C GLN A 136 9.38 -22.47 27.49
N ASN A 137 9.14 -22.30 26.17
CA ASN A 137 9.94 -21.43 25.31
C ASN A 137 9.37 -20.02 25.33
N TYR A 138 9.47 -19.35 26.47
CA TYR A 138 8.86 -18.05 26.73
C TYR A 138 9.37 -16.93 25.81
N GLU A 139 10.64 -16.99 25.38
CA GLU A 139 11.19 -16.02 24.42
C GLU A 139 10.45 -16.07 23.07
N LYS A 140 10.25 -17.26 22.50
CA LYS A 140 9.50 -17.42 21.25
C LYS A 140 8.02 -17.10 21.42
N ALA A 141 7.43 -17.42 22.56
CA ALA A 141 6.05 -17.04 22.86
C ALA A 141 5.91 -15.51 22.92
N ALA A 142 6.85 -14.80 23.53
CA ALA A 142 6.88 -13.34 23.57
C ALA A 142 7.05 -12.74 22.16
N GLU A 143 7.89 -13.31 21.28
CA GLU A 143 8.01 -12.88 19.88
C GLU A 143 6.67 -12.94 19.14
N MET A 144 5.89 -14.01 19.33
CA MET A 144 4.57 -14.17 18.70
C MET A 144 3.56 -13.16 19.25
N ARG A 145 3.55 -12.94 20.56
CA ARG A 145 2.72 -11.93 21.22
C ARG A 145 3.01 -10.52 20.67
N ASP A 146 4.29 -10.16 20.58
CA ASP A 146 4.72 -8.84 20.12
C ASP A 146 4.39 -8.63 18.63
N SER A 147 4.49 -9.71 17.84
CA SER A 147 4.04 -9.68 16.43
C SER A 147 2.53 -9.46 16.33
N LEU A 148 1.72 -10.16 17.14
CA LEU A 148 0.26 -9.97 17.20
C LEU A 148 -0.11 -8.53 17.58
N GLN A 149 0.53 -7.97 18.62
CA GLN A 149 0.28 -6.59 19.04
C GLN A 149 0.64 -5.59 17.94
N SER A 150 1.78 -5.79 17.27
CA SER A 150 2.25 -4.91 16.20
C SER A 150 1.35 -4.96 14.97
N LEU A 151 0.87 -6.16 14.57
CA LEU A 151 -0.09 -6.32 13.48
C LEU A 151 -1.46 -5.72 13.82
N ASN A 152 -1.93 -5.92 15.05
CA ASN A 152 -3.17 -5.28 15.54
C ASN A 152 -3.07 -3.74 15.52
N TYR A 153 -1.91 -3.18 15.86
CA TYR A 153 -1.68 -1.75 15.75
C TYR A 153 -1.87 -1.26 14.32
N ILE A 154 -1.27 -1.92 13.32
CA ILE A 154 -1.45 -1.56 11.90
C ILE A 154 -2.94 -1.57 11.52
N ILE A 155 -3.67 -2.61 11.93
CA ILE A 155 -5.08 -2.76 11.58
C ILE A 155 -5.94 -1.65 12.17
N ARG A 156 -5.69 -1.27 13.41
CA ARG A 156 -6.45 -0.23 14.10
C ARG A 156 -6.17 1.16 13.56
N GLU A 157 -4.89 1.47 13.30
CA GLU A 157 -4.45 2.82 12.95
C GLU A 157 -4.49 3.09 11.43
N GLU A 158 -4.11 2.09 10.62
CA GLU A 158 -3.88 2.30 9.19
C GLU A 158 -4.83 1.51 8.29
N ILE A 159 -5.34 0.36 8.73
CA ILE A 159 -6.07 -0.56 7.86
C ILE A 159 -7.27 -1.19 8.60
N LYS A 160 -8.49 -0.67 8.38
CA LYS A 160 -9.72 -1.50 8.57
C LYS A 160 -9.90 -2.33 7.31
N ILE A 161 -9.41 -3.53 7.28
CA ILE A 161 -9.60 -4.41 6.14
C ILE A 161 -11.01 -5.00 6.26
N SER A 162 -11.88 -4.61 5.35
CA SER A 162 -13.16 -5.29 5.14
C SER A 162 -12.89 -6.62 4.44
N SER A 163 -13.66 -7.63 4.78
CA SER A 163 -13.64 -8.95 4.09
C SER A 163 -14.15 -8.88 2.64
N GLN A 164 -14.65 -7.75 2.19
CA GLN A 164 -15.06 -7.50 0.81
C GLN A 164 -13.97 -6.75 0.07
N ASP A 165 -13.66 -7.19 -1.14
CA ASP A 165 -12.67 -6.60 -2.08
C ASP A 165 -13.23 -5.28 -2.66
N THR A 166 -13.55 -4.34 -1.78
CA THR A 166 -14.14 -3.04 -2.13
C THR A 166 -13.04 -1.98 -2.24
N ASN A 167 -12.35 -1.99 -3.38
CA ASN A 167 -11.41 -0.94 -3.75
C ASN A 167 -12.08 0.02 -4.71
N TYR A 168 -12.40 1.24 -4.22
CA TYR A 168 -12.99 2.28 -5.07
C TYR A 168 -12.51 3.66 -4.64
N ASP A 169 -12.59 4.60 -5.57
CA ASP A 169 -12.42 6.02 -5.28
C ASP A 169 -13.75 6.73 -5.42
N TYR A 170 -14.02 7.65 -4.51
CA TYR A 170 -15.16 8.53 -4.56
C TYR A 170 -14.71 9.92 -4.99
N VAL A 171 -15.24 10.40 -6.11
CA VAL A 171 -14.93 11.72 -6.64
C VAL A 171 -16.12 12.65 -6.44
N HIS A 172 -15.96 13.60 -5.52
CA HIS A 172 -16.92 14.66 -5.31
C HIS A 172 -16.54 15.88 -6.13
N ILE A 173 -17.46 16.37 -6.94
CA ILE A 173 -17.29 17.49 -7.87
C ILE A 173 -18.14 18.65 -7.37
N ASN A 174 -17.51 19.71 -6.91
CA ASN A 174 -18.17 20.96 -6.57
C ASN A 174 -17.81 22.05 -7.60
N ASN A 175 -18.82 22.69 -8.20
CA ASN A 175 -18.67 23.75 -9.20
C ASN A 175 -19.60 24.95 -8.95
N LYS A 176 -19.95 25.24 -7.69
CA LYS A 176 -20.81 26.39 -7.36
C LYS A 176 -20.08 27.72 -7.63
N ASP A 177 -19.05 28.01 -6.86
CA ASP A 177 -18.29 29.27 -6.96
C ASP A 177 -16.95 29.04 -7.65
N TYR A 178 -16.27 27.96 -7.30
CA TYR A 178 -15.00 27.52 -7.87
C TYR A 178 -15.06 26.00 -8.08
N LEU A 179 -14.43 25.51 -9.15
CA LEU A 179 -14.31 24.06 -9.31
C LEU A 179 -13.38 23.49 -8.24
N SER A 180 -13.88 22.54 -7.52
CA SER A 180 -13.04 21.69 -6.66
C SER A 180 -13.40 20.23 -6.84
N LEU A 181 -12.37 19.41 -6.92
CA LEU A 181 -12.48 17.95 -7.00
C LEU A 181 -11.92 17.35 -5.71
N PHE A 182 -12.76 16.65 -4.97
CA PHE A 182 -12.32 15.85 -3.85
C PHE A 182 -12.30 14.38 -4.25
N ILE A 183 -11.14 13.74 -4.21
CA ILE A 183 -10.96 12.34 -4.55
C ILE A 183 -10.67 11.57 -3.26
N GLY A 184 -11.67 10.87 -2.73
CA GLY A 184 -11.56 10.04 -1.54
C GLY A 184 -11.19 8.60 -1.88
N PHE A 185 -10.23 8.03 -1.18
CA PHE A 185 -9.71 6.68 -1.43
C PHE A 185 -10.31 5.68 -0.47
N VAL A 186 -10.98 4.66 -1.00
CA VAL A 186 -11.44 3.51 -0.22
C VAL A 186 -10.69 2.26 -0.71
N ARG A 187 -9.98 1.62 0.22
CA ARG A 187 -9.23 0.38 -0.04
C ARG A 187 -9.57 -0.64 1.03
N TYR A 188 -9.92 -1.84 0.59
CA TYR A 188 -10.34 -2.92 1.49
C TYR A 188 -11.48 -2.49 2.45
N GLY A 189 -12.45 -1.72 1.91
CA GLY A 189 -13.58 -1.20 2.66
C GLY A 189 -13.26 -0.09 3.65
N ARG A 190 -12.05 0.48 3.63
CA ARG A 190 -11.63 1.56 4.51
C ARG A 190 -11.36 2.85 3.75
N TYR A 191 -11.83 3.97 4.29
CA TYR A 191 -11.46 5.29 3.84
C TYR A 191 -10.04 5.63 4.31
N LEU A 192 -9.13 5.88 3.36
CA LEU A 192 -7.72 6.16 3.62
C LEU A 192 -7.35 7.65 3.52
N GLY A 193 -8.35 8.52 3.42
CA GLY A 193 -8.13 9.93 3.15
C GLY A 193 -8.46 10.28 1.71
N GLY A 194 -8.15 11.50 1.30
CA GLY A 194 -8.42 11.97 -0.06
C GLY A 194 -7.58 13.17 -0.45
N ASN A 195 -7.58 13.45 -1.75
CA ASN A 195 -6.99 14.64 -2.35
C ASN A 195 -8.05 15.66 -2.66
N LEU A 196 -7.76 16.91 -2.33
CA LEU A 196 -8.58 18.05 -2.71
C LEU A 196 -7.83 18.89 -3.72
N ILE A 197 -8.39 19.01 -4.92
CA ILE A 197 -7.84 19.78 -6.03
C ILE A 197 -8.70 21.03 -6.17
N TYR A 198 -8.10 22.21 -6.00
CA TYR A 198 -8.74 23.50 -6.21
C TYR A 198 -8.32 24.12 -7.53
N PHE A 199 -9.27 24.72 -8.21
CA PHE A 199 -9.06 25.56 -9.39
C PHE A 199 -9.35 27.01 -8.99
N SER A 200 -8.33 27.87 -9.09
CA SER A 200 -8.39 29.25 -8.57
C SER A 200 -9.16 30.26 -9.42
N GLU A 201 -9.56 29.89 -10.62
CA GLU A 201 -10.30 30.76 -11.53
C GLU A 201 -11.73 30.27 -11.72
N LYS A 202 -12.68 31.20 -11.91
CA LYS A 202 -14.04 30.86 -12.37
C LYS A 202 -13.90 30.13 -13.69
N ILE A 203 -14.38 28.91 -13.72
CA ILE A 203 -14.25 28.05 -14.87
C ILE A 203 -15.36 28.38 -15.86
N GLU A 204 -14.96 28.66 -17.10
CA GLU A 204 -15.85 28.62 -18.25
C GLU A 204 -16.48 27.22 -18.34
N GLU A 205 -17.73 27.12 -18.82
CA GLU A 205 -18.56 25.90 -18.73
C GLU A 205 -17.96 24.64 -19.39
N ASP A 206 -16.84 24.79 -20.12
CA ASP A 206 -16.22 23.73 -20.94
C ASP A 206 -15.02 22.99 -20.33
N LEU A 207 -14.76 23.13 -19.03
CA LEU A 207 -13.63 22.37 -18.45
C LEU A 207 -13.94 20.87 -18.44
N ASP A 208 -13.17 20.14 -19.20
CA ASP A 208 -13.28 18.68 -19.28
C ASP A 208 -12.74 18.00 -18.02
N ILE A 209 -13.65 17.79 -17.06
CA ILE A 209 -13.36 17.09 -15.80
C ILE A 209 -12.82 15.67 -16.07
N SER A 210 -13.22 15.05 -17.18
CA SER A 210 -12.76 13.72 -17.53
C SER A 210 -11.26 13.72 -17.82
N SER A 211 -10.76 14.70 -18.57
CA SER A 211 -9.33 14.86 -18.84
C SER A 211 -8.50 15.10 -17.57
N LEU A 212 -9.03 15.83 -16.59
CA LEU A 212 -8.37 16.02 -15.29
C LEU A 212 -8.28 14.74 -14.51
N LEU A 213 -9.34 13.95 -14.46
CA LEU A 213 -9.36 12.64 -13.79
C LEU A 213 -8.42 11.66 -14.48
N ILE A 214 -8.39 11.65 -15.82
CA ILE A 214 -7.46 10.83 -16.60
C ILE A 214 -6.01 11.18 -16.24
N GLN A 215 -5.66 12.47 -16.23
CA GLN A 215 -4.31 12.91 -15.85
C GLN A 215 -3.95 12.50 -14.42
N PHE A 216 -4.91 12.56 -13.51
CA PHE A 216 -4.71 12.10 -12.14
C PHE A 216 -4.44 10.60 -12.09
N TYR A 217 -5.25 9.77 -12.76
CA TYR A 217 -5.15 8.32 -12.73
C TYR A 217 -4.02 7.73 -13.59
N ILE A 218 -3.50 8.47 -14.57
CA ILE A 218 -2.25 8.09 -15.26
C ILE A 218 -1.07 8.04 -14.29
N LYS A 219 -1.06 8.92 -13.26
CA LYS A 219 0.02 9.07 -12.28
C LYS A 219 -0.27 8.42 -10.93
N SER A 220 -1.46 7.87 -10.75
CA SER A 220 -1.93 7.32 -9.47
C SER A 220 -2.37 5.87 -9.63
N PHE A 221 -2.48 5.17 -8.49
CA PHE A 221 -3.08 3.84 -8.47
C PHE A 221 -4.52 3.87 -8.99
N ARG A 222 -4.84 3.03 -9.96
CA ARG A 222 -6.19 2.89 -10.53
C ARG A 222 -7.02 1.91 -9.70
N PRO A 223 -8.14 2.35 -9.09
CA PRO A 223 -9.03 1.45 -8.37
C PRO A 223 -9.88 0.62 -9.33
N LYS A 224 -10.45 -0.49 -8.86
CA LYS A 224 -11.40 -1.30 -9.66
C LYS A 224 -12.71 -0.55 -9.97
N LYS A 225 -13.04 0.47 -9.20
CA LYS A 225 -14.29 1.25 -9.33
C LYS A 225 -14.05 2.71 -8.96
N ILE A 226 -14.61 3.62 -9.74
CA ILE A 226 -14.69 5.04 -9.42
C ILE A 226 -16.17 5.42 -9.31
N ILE A 227 -16.52 6.11 -8.23
CA ILE A 227 -17.87 6.61 -7.98
C ILE A 227 -17.82 8.12 -8.11
N LEU A 228 -18.56 8.66 -9.08
CA LEU A 228 -18.66 10.10 -9.31
C LEU A 228 -19.90 10.65 -8.62
N SER A 229 -19.81 11.83 -7.97
CA SER A 229 -20.97 12.49 -7.34
C SER A 229 -22.01 13.00 -8.34
N LYS A 230 -21.63 13.21 -9.61
CA LYS A 230 -22.52 13.60 -10.71
C LYS A 230 -21.97 13.14 -12.05
N LYS A 231 -22.84 13.10 -13.07
CA LYS A 231 -22.41 12.85 -14.45
C LYS A 231 -21.44 13.94 -14.92
N ILE A 232 -20.44 13.53 -15.69
CA ILE A 232 -19.45 14.41 -16.31
C ILE A 232 -19.47 14.23 -17.83
N ASN A 233 -19.13 15.27 -18.56
CA ASN A 233 -18.86 15.16 -19.99
C ASN A 233 -17.59 14.31 -20.19
N GLY A 234 -17.52 13.51 -21.27
CA GLY A 234 -16.37 12.63 -21.52
C GLY A 234 -16.33 11.36 -20.63
N TYR A 235 -17.46 10.94 -20.01
CA TYR A 235 -17.55 9.73 -19.21
C TYR A 235 -17.07 8.48 -19.94
N ASP A 236 -17.41 8.33 -21.22
CA ASP A 236 -17.04 7.15 -22.02
C ASP A 236 -15.55 7.11 -22.31
N GLN A 237 -14.91 8.27 -22.50
CA GLN A 237 -13.45 8.38 -22.63
C GLN A 237 -12.74 7.98 -21.32
N LEU A 238 -13.23 8.49 -20.19
CA LEU A 238 -12.71 8.10 -18.87
C LEU A 238 -12.85 6.59 -18.66
N LYS A 239 -14.01 6.01 -19.01
CA LYS A 239 -14.29 4.58 -18.87
C LYS A 239 -13.36 3.73 -19.73
N SER A 240 -13.12 4.09 -20.98
CA SER A 240 -12.23 3.34 -21.89
C SER A 240 -10.80 3.27 -21.36
N ILE A 241 -10.26 4.39 -20.85
CA ILE A 241 -8.90 4.47 -20.34
C ILE A 241 -8.74 3.76 -18.98
N MET A 242 -9.81 3.66 -18.19
CA MET A 242 -9.78 2.99 -16.90
C MET A 242 -9.90 1.46 -16.99
N ILE A 243 -10.39 0.92 -18.12
CA ILE A 243 -10.56 -0.53 -18.33
C ILE A 243 -9.28 -1.18 -18.91
N GLU A 244 -8.39 -0.41 -19.54
CA GLU A 244 -7.05 -0.86 -19.97
C GLU A 244 -6.07 -1.00 -18.77
#